data_1b6fc7349d646a4adb9e0355c92d6ddf
#
_entry.id   1b6fc7349d646a4adb9e0355c92d6ddf
#
_cell.length_a   1.000
_cell.length_b   1.000
_cell.length_c   1.000
_cell.angle_alpha   90.00
_cell.angle_beta   90.00
_cell.angle_gamma   90.00
#
_symmetry.space_group_name_H-M   'P 1'
#
loop_
_entity.id
_entity.type
_entity.pdbx_description
1 polymer ?
#
loop_
_entity_poly.entity_id
_entity_poly.type
_entity_poly.pdbx_seq_one_letter_code
_entity_poly.pdbx_strand_id
1 'polypeptide(L)'
;MRFTVKLLAIVFISSVAFNCGGEEKKDEKAKVKIGAKKEVKKEDSNVANLVITADDNMQFNKSELKVKAGQRVKLTLRHIGKMEVAIMGHNVVILKQGTDVEEFSAKAATARDNDYIPEGTEAVIAHTEMIGGGQVTTIEFDAPQVGSYDYICSFPAHYALMKGKLIVE
;
A
#
# COMPACT_ATOMS: atom_id res chain seq x y z
N MET A 1 -3.86 -37.58 -44.63
CA MET A 1 -5.02 -36.98 -45.32
C MET A 1 -4.73 -35.50 -45.50
N ARG A 2 -4.52 -35.12 -46.76
CA ARG A 2 -4.15 -33.75 -47.16
C ARG A 2 -5.44 -32.93 -47.29
N PHE A 3 -5.51 -31.74 -46.68
CA PHE A 3 -6.50 -30.73 -47.06
C PHE A 3 -5.81 -29.42 -47.33
N THR A 4 -6.04 -28.98 -48.56
CA THR A 4 -5.51 -27.93 -49.33
C THR A 4 -6.02 -26.54 -48.95
N VAL A 5 -5.13 -25.60 -49.09
CA VAL A 5 -5.25 -24.12 -49.10
C VAL A 5 -6.37 -23.64 -50.03
N LYS A 6 -7.11 -22.63 -49.63
CA LYS A 6 -7.72 -21.68 -50.57
C LYS A 6 -7.53 -20.24 -50.07
N LEU A 7 -6.66 -19.61 -50.82
CA LEU A 7 -6.37 -18.18 -50.86
C LEU A 7 -7.54 -17.45 -51.56
N LEU A 8 -8.06 -16.39 -50.92
CA LEU A 8 -8.94 -15.46 -51.64
C LEU A 8 -8.47 -14.03 -51.32
N ALA A 9 -7.79 -13.48 -52.30
CA ALA A 9 -7.46 -12.07 -52.36
C ALA A 9 -8.67 -11.29 -52.93
N ILE A 10 -9.09 -10.24 -52.25
CA ILE A 10 -9.97 -9.23 -52.83
C ILE A 10 -9.28 -7.87 -52.68
N VAL A 11 -8.84 -7.40 -53.86
CA VAL A 11 -8.36 -6.04 -54.09
C VAL A 11 -9.57 -5.16 -54.34
N PHE A 12 -9.74 -4.08 -53.57
CA PHE A 12 -10.62 -2.98 -53.93
C PHE A 12 -9.80 -1.70 -54.05
N ILE A 13 -9.66 -1.28 -55.26
CA ILE A 13 -9.15 0.04 -55.69
C ILE A 13 -10.39 0.91 -55.95
N SER A 14 -10.45 2.08 -55.34
CA SER A 14 -11.28 3.18 -55.85
C SER A 14 -10.83 4.48 -55.21
N SER A 15 -10.07 5.23 -55.86
CA SER A 15 -10.34 6.43 -56.69
C SER A 15 -10.54 7.74 -55.93
N VAL A 16 -9.59 8.55 -56.15
CA VAL A 16 -9.32 9.95 -55.86
C VAL A 16 -10.48 10.89 -56.26
N ALA A 17 -10.78 11.87 -55.43
CA ALA A 17 -11.31 13.15 -55.89
C ALA A 17 -10.67 14.28 -55.05
N PHE A 18 -9.79 15.01 -55.73
CA PHE A 18 -9.36 16.35 -55.33
C PHE A 18 -10.53 17.31 -55.38
N ASN A 19 -10.75 18.06 -54.36
CA ASN A 19 -11.44 19.34 -54.48
C ASN A 19 -10.65 20.40 -53.70
N CYS A 20 -10.12 21.33 -54.45
CA CYS A 20 -9.42 22.52 -54.01
C CYS A 20 -10.46 23.63 -53.89
N GLY A 21 -10.60 24.28 -52.72
CA GLY A 21 -11.43 25.45 -52.54
C GLY A 21 -10.95 26.19 -51.30
N GLY A 22 -10.15 27.24 -51.50
CA GLY A 22 -9.68 28.09 -50.43
C GLY A 22 -10.73 29.00 -49.88
N GLU A 23 -10.69 29.23 -48.61
CA GLU A 23 -11.23 30.45 -47.97
C GLU A 23 -10.52 30.71 -46.65
N GLU A 24 -9.82 31.85 -46.63
CA GLU A 24 -9.19 32.39 -45.44
C GLU A 24 -10.28 32.74 -44.39
N LYS A 25 -10.16 32.20 -43.21
CA LYS A 25 -10.78 32.77 -42.00
C LYS A 25 -9.82 32.74 -40.81
N LYS A 26 -9.35 33.94 -40.53
CA LYS A 26 -8.95 34.56 -39.26
C LYS A 26 -8.69 33.62 -38.06
N ASP A 27 -7.47 33.74 -37.57
CA ASP A 27 -6.98 33.38 -36.26
C ASP A 27 -7.94 33.82 -35.13
N GLU A 28 -8.61 32.87 -34.51
CA GLU A 28 -9.13 33.04 -33.17
C GLU A 28 -8.27 32.20 -32.21
N LYS A 29 -7.37 32.88 -31.52
CA LYS A 29 -6.58 32.32 -30.44
C LYS A 29 -7.52 31.79 -29.36
N ALA A 30 -7.77 30.49 -29.36
CA ALA A 30 -8.37 29.81 -28.22
C ALA A 30 -7.43 29.94 -27.03
N LYS A 31 -7.78 30.81 -26.09
CA LYS A 31 -7.16 30.89 -24.76
C LYS A 31 -7.41 29.56 -24.05
N VAL A 32 -6.38 28.73 -24.01
CA VAL A 32 -6.32 27.58 -23.10
C VAL A 32 -6.37 28.12 -21.68
N LYS A 33 -7.49 28.00 -21.02
CA LYS A 33 -7.61 28.23 -19.59
C LYS A 33 -6.91 27.09 -18.85
N ILE A 34 -5.59 27.20 -18.66
CA ILE A 34 -4.86 26.41 -17.67
C ILE A 34 -5.19 27.03 -16.31
N GLY A 35 -5.95 26.33 -15.50
CA GLY A 35 -6.30 26.86 -14.17
C GLY A 35 -7.36 26.06 -13.44
N ALA A 36 -7.29 24.72 -13.46
CA ALA A 36 -7.84 23.98 -12.35
C ALA A 36 -6.76 23.90 -11.27
N LYS A 37 -6.69 24.89 -10.41
CA LYS A 37 -5.97 24.86 -9.15
C LYS A 37 -6.59 23.70 -8.35
N LYS A 38 -5.92 22.55 -8.36
CA LYS A 38 -6.26 21.41 -7.51
C LYS A 38 -6.15 21.95 -6.08
N GLU A 39 -7.28 22.14 -5.42
CA GLU A 39 -7.28 22.46 -3.99
C GLU A 39 -6.51 21.37 -3.30
N VAL A 40 -5.32 21.69 -2.85
CA VAL A 40 -4.57 20.87 -1.90
C VAL A 40 -5.42 20.91 -0.63
N LYS A 41 -6.17 19.82 -0.39
CA LYS A 41 -6.88 19.61 0.86
C LYS A 41 -5.83 19.82 1.96
N LYS A 42 -6.00 20.86 2.78
CA LYS A 42 -5.13 21.14 3.93
C LYS A 42 -5.15 19.86 4.75
N GLU A 43 -4.03 19.12 4.77
CA GLU A 43 -3.88 17.98 5.68
C GLU A 43 -4.12 18.51 7.09
N ASP A 44 -4.98 17.82 7.82
CA ASP A 44 -5.22 18.15 9.22
C ASP A 44 -3.88 17.98 9.94
N SER A 45 -3.35 19.09 10.48
CA SER A 45 -2.02 19.12 11.10
C SER A 45 -1.91 18.17 12.31
N ASN A 46 -3.03 17.59 12.74
CA ASN A 46 -3.09 16.64 13.84
C ASN A 46 -3.09 15.17 13.38
N VAL A 47 -3.03 14.88 12.08
CA VAL A 47 -2.96 13.51 11.54
C VAL A 47 -1.57 13.19 11.04
N ALA A 48 -0.93 12.14 11.58
CA ALA A 48 0.31 11.58 11.09
C ALA A 48 0.04 10.50 10.05
N ASN A 49 0.36 10.77 8.78
CA ASN A 49 0.23 9.79 7.70
C ASN A 49 1.53 9.00 7.56
N LEU A 50 1.49 7.71 7.89
CA LEU A 50 2.60 6.79 7.81
C LEU A 50 2.36 5.73 6.74
N VAL A 51 3.40 5.41 5.98
CA VAL A 51 3.36 4.32 4.99
C VAL A 51 4.56 3.41 5.22
N ILE A 52 4.29 2.11 5.35
CA ILE A 52 5.26 1.02 5.38
C ILE A 52 5.02 0.14 4.15
N THR A 53 6.08 -0.29 3.49
CA THR A 53 6.02 -1.36 2.50
C THR A 53 6.69 -2.62 3.05
N ALA A 54 6.17 -3.77 2.66
CA ALA A 54 6.74 -5.08 2.91
C ALA A 54 6.88 -5.85 1.60
N ASP A 55 7.82 -6.78 1.51
CA ASP A 55 8.10 -7.53 0.29
C ASP A 55 8.29 -9.04 0.54
N ASP A 56 8.48 -9.80 -0.53
CA ASP A 56 8.70 -11.25 -0.46
C ASP A 56 10.06 -11.66 0.14
N ASN A 57 10.91 -10.70 0.56
CA ASN A 57 12.18 -10.95 1.27
C ASN A 57 12.02 -10.82 2.78
N MET A 58 10.80 -10.77 3.30
CA MET A 58 10.52 -10.56 4.73
C MET A 58 11.15 -9.27 5.28
N GLN A 59 10.95 -8.13 4.59
CA GLN A 59 11.50 -6.85 4.99
C GLN A 59 10.45 -5.74 5.01
N PHE A 60 10.52 -4.91 6.04
CA PHE A 60 9.90 -3.59 6.02
C PHE A 60 10.89 -2.58 5.43
N ASN A 61 10.39 -1.63 4.64
CA ASN A 61 11.21 -0.54 4.10
C ASN A 61 11.61 0.50 5.14
N LYS A 62 11.10 0.40 6.35
CA LYS A 62 11.40 1.32 7.45
C LYS A 62 11.66 0.53 8.72
N SER A 63 12.67 0.95 9.49
CA SER A 63 12.96 0.45 10.83
C SER A 63 12.57 1.45 11.93
N GLU A 64 12.18 2.68 11.54
CA GLU A 64 11.76 3.72 12.48
C GLU A 64 10.60 4.53 11.88
N LEU A 65 9.62 4.82 12.72
CA LEU A 65 8.51 5.71 12.47
C LEU A 65 8.48 6.77 13.56
N LYS A 66 8.10 8.01 13.22
CA LYS A 66 8.01 9.12 14.19
C LYS A 66 6.65 9.76 14.14
N VAL A 67 6.09 10.02 15.32
CA VAL A 67 4.81 10.74 15.51
C VAL A 67 4.90 11.58 16.79
N LYS A 68 3.98 12.52 16.95
CA LYS A 68 3.83 13.27 18.19
C LYS A 68 2.78 12.64 19.07
N ALA A 69 2.96 12.73 20.39
CA ALA A 69 1.98 12.24 21.35
C ALA A 69 0.61 12.88 21.10
N GLY A 70 -0.44 12.05 21.15
CA GLY A 70 -1.83 12.49 20.94
C GLY A 70 -2.19 12.79 19.48
N GLN A 71 -1.30 12.60 18.50
CA GLN A 71 -1.70 12.66 17.09
C GLN A 71 -2.59 11.47 16.72
N ARG A 72 -3.56 11.70 15.84
CA ARG A 72 -4.21 10.61 15.12
C ARG A 72 -3.23 10.06 14.09
N VAL A 73 -2.90 8.79 14.18
CA VAL A 73 -2.00 8.10 13.24
C VAL A 73 -2.82 7.34 12.22
N LYS A 74 -2.54 7.57 10.94
CA LYS A 74 -3.04 6.78 9.83
C LYS A 74 -1.88 5.99 9.24
N LEU A 75 -1.83 4.69 9.56
CA LEU A 75 -0.78 3.79 9.11
C LEU A 75 -1.27 2.92 7.96
N THR A 76 -0.59 3.00 6.83
CA THR A 76 -0.85 2.16 5.66
C THR A 76 0.29 1.17 5.47
N LEU A 77 -0.05 -0.12 5.41
CA LEU A 77 0.84 -1.19 4.99
C LEU A 77 0.55 -1.55 3.54
N ARG A 78 1.60 -1.68 2.73
CA ARG A 78 1.54 -2.15 1.34
C ARG A 78 2.44 -3.36 1.16
N HIS A 79 1.90 -4.48 0.72
CA HIS A 79 2.71 -5.61 0.31
C HIS A 79 3.09 -5.45 -1.17
N ILE A 80 4.35 -5.11 -1.45
CA ILE A 80 4.86 -4.87 -2.81
C ILE A 80 5.39 -6.12 -3.50
N GLY A 81 5.37 -7.27 -2.79
CA GLY A 81 5.68 -8.59 -3.34
C GLY A 81 4.51 -9.18 -4.13
N LYS A 82 4.58 -10.50 -4.40
CA LYS A 82 3.62 -11.25 -5.22
C LYS A 82 3.10 -12.51 -4.54
N MET A 83 3.73 -12.95 -3.44
CA MET A 83 3.38 -14.19 -2.78
C MET A 83 2.04 -14.07 -2.06
N GLU A 84 1.31 -15.17 -2.03
CA GLU A 84 0.01 -15.25 -1.36
C GLU A 84 0.14 -15.08 0.16
N VAL A 85 -0.92 -14.58 0.79
CA VAL A 85 -0.97 -14.32 2.23
C VAL A 85 -0.66 -15.56 3.09
N ALA A 86 -1.00 -16.76 2.62
CA ALA A 86 -0.73 -18.01 3.35
C ALA A 86 0.76 -18.38 3.39
N ILE A 87 1.57 -17.83 2.48
CA ILE A 87 3.00 -18.15 2.32
C ILE A 87 3.87 -16.99 2.84
N MET A 88 3.49 -15.76 2.52
CA MET A 88 4.26 -14.55 2.79
C MET A 88 3.34 -13.42 3.26
N GLY A 89 2.47 -13.74 4.23
CA GLY A 89 1.58 -12.74 4.82
C GLY A 89 2.36 -11.73 5.65
N HIS A 90 1.93 -10.47 5.60
CA HIS A 90 2.49 -9.40 6.41
C HIS A 90 1.40 -8.58 7.09
N ASN A 91 1.65 -8.23 8.32
CA ASN A 91 0.94 -7.19 9.07
C ASN A 91 1.94 -6.27 9.77
N VAL A 92 1.44 -5.19 10.35
CA VAL A 92 2.18 -4.35 11.28
C VAL A 92 1.46 -4.39 12.60
N VAL A 93 2.12 -4.86 13.64
CA VAL A 93 1.61 -4.95 15.02
C VAL A 93 2.43 -4.02 15.89
N ILE A 94 1.80 -3.01 16.46
CA ILE A 94 2.44 -2.06 17.39
C ILE A 94 2.20 -2.58 18.81
N LEU A 95 3.29 -2.83 19.51
CA LEU A 95 3.29 -3.43 20.84
C LEU A 95 3.38 -2.37 21.94
N LYS A 96 2.79 -2.63 23.10
CA LYS A 96 3.01 -1.84 24.32
C LYS A 96 4.46 -1.94 24.77
N GLN A 97 4.93 -0.92 25.43
CA GLN A 97 6.29 -0.93 26.01
C GLN A 97 6.46 -2.08 27.00
N GLY A 98 7.64 -2.70 26.98
CA GLY A 98 7.96 -3.81 27.88
C GLY A 98 7.36 -5.16 27.46
N THR A 99 6.68 -5.24 26.31
CA THR A 99 6.25 -6.53 25.75
C THR A 99 7.47 -7.34 25.34
N ASP A 100 7.54 -8.60 25.78
CA ASP A 100 8.50 -9.56 25.27
C ASP A 100 8.09 -9.98 23.85
N VAL A 101 8.85 -9.52 22.86
CA VAL A 101 8.56 -9.72 21.42
C VAL A 101 8.63 -11.20 21.05
N GLU A 102 9.54 -11.97 21.64
CA GLU A 102 9.73 -13.38 21.35
C GLU A 102 8.57 -14.20 21.90
N GLU A 103 8.21 -13.97 23.16
CA GLU A 103 7.05 -14.61 23.80
C GLU A 103 5.73 -14.27 23.09
N PHE A 104 5.55 -12.98 22.73
CA PHE A 104 4.39 -12.54 21.96
C PHE A 104 4.31 -13.26 20.61
N SER A 105 5.42 -13.31 19.88
CA SER A 105 5.47 -13.93 18.55
C SER A 105 5.24 -15.45 18.58
N ALA A 106 5.71 -16.11 19.63
CA ALA A 106 5.45 -17.54 19.84
C ALA A 106 3.96 -17.82 20.02
N LYS A 107 3.25 -16.99 20.79
CA LYS A 107 1.79 -17.07 20.96
C LYS A 107 1.06 -16.69 19.66
N ALA A 108 1.52 -15.66 18.97
CA ALA A 108 0.95 -15.18 17.71
C ALA A 108 0.96 -16.28 16.63
N ALA A 109 2.02 -17.08 16.57
CA ALA A 109 2.16 -18.16 15.57
C ALA A 109 1.02 -19.17 15.59
N THR A 110 0.30 -19.32 16.72
CA THR A 110 -0.85 -20.20 16.86
C THR A 110 -2.22 -19.55 16.61
N ALA A 111 -2.24 -18.21 16.43
CA ALA A 111 -3.46 -17.42 16.28
C ALA A 111 -3.77 -17.07 14.81
N ARG A 112 -3.63 -18.04 13.90
CA ARG A 112 -3.76 -17.85 12.46
C ARG A 112 -5.10 -17.22 12.06
N ASP A 113 -6.19 -17.68 12.66
CA ASP A 113 -7.55 -17.26 12.30
C ASP A 113 -7.89 -15.85 12.83
N ASN A 114 -6.98 -15.25 13.59
CA ASN A 114 -7.07 -13.89 14.12
C ASN A 114 -5.85 -13.04 13.68
N ASP A 115 -5.51 -13.08 12.38
CA ASP A 115 -4.39 -12.31 11.80
C ASP A 115 -3.05 -12.46 12.55
N TYR A 116 -2.84 -13.62 13.19
CA TYR A 116 -1.70 -13.89 14.07
C TYR A 116 -1.61 -12.89 15.24
N ILE A 117 -2.73 -12.49 15.78
CA ILE A 117 -2.83 -11.73 17.04
C ILE A 117 -3.37 -12.66 18.12
N PRO A 118 -2.66 -12.89 19.22
CA PRO A 118 -3.14 -13.77 20.27
C PRO A 118 -4.46 -13.26 20.86
N GLU A 119 -5.46 -14.13 20.95
CA GLU A 119 -6.76 -13.77 21.48
C GLU A 119 -6.66 -13.29 22.94
N GLY A 120 -7.37 -12.21 23.27
CA GLY A 120 -7.36 -11.64 24.61
C GLY A 120 -6.05 -10.96 25.02
N THR A 121 -5.10 -10.77 24.11
CA THR A 121 -3.84 -10.08 24.42
C THR A 121 -4.05 -8.61 24.74
N GLU A 122 -3.41 -8.14 25.81
CA GLU A 122 -3.35 -6.70 26.12
C GLU A 122 -2.07 -6.05 25.60
N ALA A 123 -1.18 -6.82 24.97
CA ALA A 123 0.13 -6.34 24.53
C ALA A 123 0.08 -5.44 23.28
N VAL A 124 -1.02 -5.47 22.53
CA VAL A 124 -1.17 -4.77 21.25
C VAL A 124 -1.83 -3.41 21.45
N ILE A 125 -1.22 -2.36 20.87
CA ILE A 125 -1.81 -1.01 20.78
C ILE A 125 -2.71 -0.94 19.55
N ALA A 126 -2.19 -1.36 18.40
CA ALA A 126 -2.89 -1.39 17.12
C ALA A 126 -2.24 -2.40 16.18
N HIS A 127 -3.01 -2.95 15.24
CA HIS A 127 -2.48 -3.82 14.21
C HIS A 127 -3.24 -3.66 12.89
N THR A 128 -2.58 -3.91 11.78
CA THR A 128 -3.22 -4.04 10.47
C THR A 128 -3.77 -5.45 10.28
N GLU A 129 -4.65 -5.61 9.31
CA GLU A 129 -4.97 -6.94 8.77
C GLU A 129 -3.72 -7.62 8.19
N MET A 130 -3.77 -8.97 8.14
CA MET A 130 -2.76 -9.77 7.45
C MET A 130 -3.01 -9.71 5.94
N ILE A 131 -2.02 -9.23 5.17
CA ILE A 131 -2.15 -9.05 3.72
C ILE A 131 -1.09 -9.83 2.94
N GLY A 132 -1.43 -10.22 1.72
CA GLY A 132 -0.53 -10.84 0.74
C GLY A 132 -0.10 -9.90 -0.37
N GLY A 133 0.67 -10.43 -1.32
CA GLY A 133 1.25 -9.69 -2.43
C GLY A 133 0.27 -8.82 -3.20
N GLY A 134 0.64 -7.58 -3.46
CA GLY A 134 -0.17 -6.58 -4.15
C GLY A 134 -1.28 -5.93 -3.32
N GLN A 135 -1.53 -6.38 -2.09
CA GLN A 135 -2.59 -5.87 -1.23
C GLN A 135 -2.12 -4.65 -0.40
N VAL A 136 -3.11 -3.89 0.08
CA VAL A 136 -2.92 -2.69 0.91
C VAL A 136 -3.97 -2.69 2.00
N THR A 137 -3.56 -2.39 3.23
CA THR A 137 -4.46 -2.17 4.37
C THR A 137 -4.09 -0.89 5.09
N THR A 138 -5.04 -0.31 5.80
CA THR A 138 -4.84 0.94 6.55
C THR A 138 -5.57 0.87 7.87
N ILE A 139 -4.89 1.28 8.95
CA ILE A 139 -5.49 1.45 10.26
C ILE A 139 -5.35 2.88 10.74
N GLU A 140 -6.21 3.26 11.68
CA GLU A 140 -6.11 4.53 12.38
C GLU A 140 -6.13 4.28 13.88
N PHE A 141 -5.23 4.92 14.62
CA PHE A 141 -5.15 4.84 16.08
C PHE A 141 -4.59 6.15 16.64
N ASP A 142 -4.78 6.37 17.91
CA ASP A 142 -4.19 7.53 18.58
C ASP A 142 -2.77 7.18 19.04
N ALA A 143 -1.82 8.08 18.75
CA ALA A 143 -0.44 7.90 19.19
C ALA A 143 -0.40 7.78 20.73
N PRO A 144 0.29 6.76 21.26
CA PRO A 144 0.40 6.56 22.70
C PRO A 144 1.24 7.68 23.34
N GLN A 145 1.52 7.54 24.64
CA GLN A 145 2.37 8.49 25.35
C GLN A 145 3.79 8.52 24.79
N VAL A 146 4.51 9.61 25.03
CA VAL A 146 5.93 9.75 24.66
C VAL A 146 6.74 8.51 25.04
N GLY A 147 7.49 7.98 24.08
CA GLY A 147 8.28 6.77 24.27
C GLY A 147 8.63 6.05 23.00
N SER A 148 9.25 4.88 23.16
CA SER A 148 9.63 3.99 22.06
C SER A 148 8.86 2.68 22.14
N TYR A 149 8.22 2.30 21.06
CA TYR A 149 7.33 1.16 20.94
C TYR A 149 7.82 0.24 19.83
N ASP A 150 7.84 -1.06 20.09
CA ASP A 150 8.19 -2.02 19.04
C ASP A 150 7.02 -2.15 18.06
N TYR A 151 7.32 -2.24 16.78
CA TYR A 151 6.40 -2.81 15.82
C TYR A 151 7.05 -3.99 15.09
N ILE A 152 6.24 -5.00 14.80
CA ILE A 152 6.68 -6.26 14.18
C ILE A 152 5.69 -6.72 13.12
N CYS A 153 6.10 -7.68 12.29
CA CYS A 153 5.19 -8.59 11.61
C CYS A 153 4.98 -9.83 12.48
N SER A 154 3.74 -10.19 12.78
CA SER A 154 3.42 -11.33 13.63
C SER A 154 3.24 -12.65 12.87
N PHE A 155 3.35 -12.65 11.52
CA PHE A 155 3.40 -13.90 10.75
C PHE A 155 4.54 -14.79 11.28
N PRO A 156 4.37 -16.11 11.36
CA PRO A 156 5.35 -17.02 11.97
C PRO A 156 6.78 -16.79 11.46
N ALA A 157 7.71 -16.61 12.37
CA ALA A 157 9.15 -16.36 12.17
C ALA A 157 9.52 -14.98 11.55
N HIS A 158 8.57 -14.18 11.06
CA HIS A 158 8.88 -12.90 10.41
C HIS A 158 9.43 -11.84 11.36
N TYR A 159 9.01 -11.82 12.62
CA TYR A 159 9.42 -10.83 13.62
C TYR A 159 10.96 -10.72 13.79
N ALA A 160 11.68 -11.78 13.46
CA ALA A 160 13.15 -11.79 13.56
C ALA A 160 13.78 -10.73 12.64
N LEU A 161 13.23 -10.55 11.45
CA LEU A 161 13.69 -9.63 10.41
C LEU A 161 12.76 -8.41 10.27
N MET A 162 11.45 -8.62 10.38
CA MET A 162 10.43 -7.59 10.16
C MET A 162 10.04 -6.92 11.48
N LYS A 163 10.84 -5.96 11.89
CA LYS A 163 10.65 -5.17 13.12
C LYS A 163 11.18 -3.76 12.99
N GLY A 164 10.70 -2.88 13.85
CA GLY A 164 11.17 -1.50 13.95
C GLY A 164 10.64 -0.82 15.21
N LYS A 165 10.86 0.49 15.30
CA LYS A 165 10.43 1.31 16.43
C LYS A 165 9.47 2.40 15.97
N LEU A 166 8.38 2.57 16.68
CA LEU A 166 7.54 3.76 16.65
C LEU A 166 8.02 4.68 17.77
N ILE A 167 8.60 5.81 17.41
CA ILE A 167 9.05 6.84 18.34
C ILE A 167 7.94 7.87 18.47
N VAL A 168 7.46 8.06 19.69
CA VAL A 168 6.47 9.08 20.04
C VAL A 168 7.18 10.20 20.79
N GLU A 169 7.16 11.41 20.23
CA GLU A 169 7.80 12.63 20.74
C GLU A 169 6.81 13.60 21.37
#